data_c3a11f3e5a950401fce6579eb7623a8f
#
_entry.id   c3a11f3e5a950401fce6579eb7623a8f
#
_cell.length_a   1.000
_cell.length_b   1.000
_cell.length_c   1.000
_cell.angle_alpha   90.00
_cell.angle_beta   90.00
_cell.angle_gamma   90.00
#
_symmetry.space_group_name_H-M   'P 1'
#
loop_
_entity.id
_entity.type
_entity.pdbx_description
1 polymer ?
#
loop_
_entity_poly.entity_id
_entity_poly.type
_entity_poly.pdbx_seq_one_letter_code
_entity_poly.pdbx_strand_id
1 'polypeptide(L)' 'MRKPVKSEHMELLSITLEKGTVLPEHTSPGDAILVVLEGALDFFIKGKTFSLAQFEDFSFPKETVHSVEAREDCRFLIIR' A
#
# COMPACT_ATOMS: atom_id res chain seq x y z
N MET A 1 8.22 -8.88 -1.18
CA MET A 1 7.35 -8.36 -2.25
C MET A 1 7.33 -9.32 -3.42
N ARG A 2 6.19 -9.59 -3.92
CA ARG A 2 6.00 -10.50 -5.03
C ARG A 2 5.78 -9.72 -6.33
N LYS A 3 6.48 -10.13 -7.36
CA LYS A 3 6.34 -9.48 -8.65
C LYS A 3 5.04 -9.95 -9.31
N PRO A 4 4.21 -9.05 -9.75
CA PRO A 4 2.81 -9.34 -10.09
C PRO A 4 2.56 -9.51 -11.57
N VAL A 5 1.30 -9.62 -11.88
CA VAL A 5 0.81 -9.46 -13.24
C VAL A 5 0.99 -8.01 -13.65
N LYS A 6 1.58 -7.78 -14.78
CA LYS A 6 1.78 -6.45 -15.33
C LYS A 6 1.18 -6.41 -16.72
N SER A 7 0.32 -5.43 -16.95
CA SER A 7 -0.27 -5.20 -18.25
C SER A 7 0.16 -3.85 -18.79
N GLU A 8 -0.25 -3.53 -20.00
CA GLU A 8 0.06 -2.28 -20.65
C GLU A 8 -0.43 -1.06 -19.86
N HIS A 9 -1.57 -1.19 -19.20
CA HIS A 9 -2.25 -0.08 -18.52
C HIS A 9 -2.34 -0.23 -17.01
N MET A 10 -1.89 -1.36 -16.48
CA MET A 10 -2.09 -1.64 -15.07
C MET A 10 -0.95 -2.51 -14.54
N GLU A 11 -0.55 -2.20 -13.32
CA GLU A 11 0.41 -2.99 -12.57
C GLU A 11 -0.19 -3.38 -11.24
N LEU A 12 -0.08 -4.65 -10.89
CA LEU A 12 -0.59 -5.17 -9.63
C LEU A 12 0.58 -5.69 -8.81
N LEU A 13 0.78 -5.11 -7.62
CA LEU A 13 1.81 -5.52 -6.67
C LEU A 13 1.15 -6.17 -5.46
N SER A 14 1.66 -7.34 -5.05
CA SER A 14 1.21 -8.00 -3.83
C SER A 14 2.32 -7.87 -2.78
N ILE A 15 2.01 -7.31 -1.64
CA ILE A 15 3.00 -7.03 -0.60
C ILE A 15 2.56 -7.69 0.71
N THR A 16 3.49 -8.38 1.36
CA THR A 16 3.28 -9.00 2.67
C THR A 16 4.26 -8.37 3.64
N LEU A 17 3.77 -7.92 4.80
CA LEU A 17 4.59 -7.33 5.84
C LEU A 17 4.31 -7.99 7.17
N GLU A 18 5.37 -8.22 7.94
CA GLU A 18 5.22 -8.64 9.34
C GLU A 18 4.90 -7.44 10.20
N LYS A 19 4.19 -7.68 11.29
CA LYS A 19 3.85 -6.64 12.28
C LYS A 19 5.09 -5.84 12.66
N GLY A 20 4.95 -4.53 12.66
CA GLY A 20 6.02 -3.60 13.00
C GLY A 20 6.94 -3.21 11.85
N THR A 21 6.80 -3.86 10.69
CA THR A 21 7.62 -3.52 9.52
C THR A 21 7.13 -2.21 8.93
N VAL A 22 8.08 -1.36 8.54
CA VAL A 22 7.78 -0.08 7.90
C VAL A 22 8.31 -0.10 6.48
N LEU A 23 7.44 0.23 5.52
CA LEU A 23 7.88 0.57 4.18
C LEU A 23 8.24 2.06 4.21
N PRO A 24 9.49 2.41 3.95
CA PRO A 24 9.93 3.80 4.06
C PRO A 24 9.24 4.70 3.04
N GLU A 25 9.40 5.99 3.23
CA GLU A 25 8.81 6.98 2.35
C GLU A 25 9.22 6.76 0.91
N HIS A 26 8.26 6.80 0.00
CA HIS A 26 8.47 6.64 -1.42
C HIS A 26 7.30 7.27 -2.18
N THR A 27 7.44 7.34 -3.50
CA THR A 27 6.38 7.86 -4.37
C THR A 27 5.97 6.78 -5.37
N SER A 28 4.81 6.98 -5.98
CA SER A 28 4.33 6.10 -7.05
C SER A 28 4.41 6.87 -8.38
N PRO A 29 4.81 6.20 -9.47
CA PRO A 29 4.86 6.87 -10.79
C PRO A 29 3.49 7.17 -11.36
N GLY A 30 2.44 6.54 -10.86
CA GLY A 30 1.06 6.78 -11.30
C GLY A 30 0.12 6.80 -10.12
N ASP A 31 -1.12 7.22 -10.36
CA ASP A 31 -2.17 7.14 -9.36
C ASP A 31 -2.34 5.67 -8.97
N ALA A 32 -2.59 5.42 -7.69
CA ALA A 32 -2.62 4.05 -7.18
C ALA A 32 -3.74 3.85 -6.17
N ILE A 33 -4.11 2.58 -6.01
CA ILE A 33 -5.08 2.16 -5.00
C ILE A 33 -4.42 1.07 -4.18
N LEU A 34 -4.50 1.19 -2.86
CA LEU A 34 -4.06 0.16 -1.93
C LEU A 34 -5.29 -0.56 -1.39
N VAL A 35 -5.29 -1.88 -1.42
CA VAL A 35 -6.39 -2.69 -0.89
C VAL A 35 -5.82 -3.67 0.12
N VAL A 36 -6.31 -3.64 1.36
CA VAL A 36 -5.86 -4.55 2.40
C VAL A 36 -6.61 -5.87 2.28
N LEU A 37 -5.88 -6.97 2.12
CA LEU A 37 -6.45 -8.31 2.02
C LEU A 37 -6.50 -9.01 3.38
N GLU A 38 -5.50 -8.81 4.21
CA GLU A 38 -5.41 -9.41 5.54
C GLU A 38 -4.71 -8.46 6.50
N GLY A 39 -5.13 -8.49 7.77
CA GLY A 39 -4.48 -7.73 8.82
C GLY A 39 -4.84 -6.26 8.83
N ALA A 40 -3.91 -5.44 9.29
CA ALA A 40 -4.12 -4.00 9.42
C ALA A 40 -2.81 -3.25 9.24
N LEU A 41 -2.92 -2.03 8.69
CA LEU A 41 -1.76 -1.18 8.49
C LEU A 41 -2.14 0.29 8.69
N ASP A 42 -1.12 1.11 8.89
CA ASP A 42 -1.26 2.57 8.90
C ASP A 42 -0.61 3.11 7.63
N PHE A 43 -1.34 3.94 6.92
CA PHE A 43 -0.88 4.59 5.71
C PHE A 43 -0.66 6.07 6.00
N PHE A 44 0.57 6.54 5.78
CA PHE A 44 0.96 7.92 6.09
C PHE A 44 1.13 8.70 4.79
N ILE A 45 0.40 9.77 4.65
CA ILE A 45 0.47 10.63 3.46
C ILE A 45 0.09 12.07 3.83
N LYS A 46 0.88 13.02 3.35
CA LYS A 46 0.62 14.45 3.54
C LYS A 46 0.44 14.83 5.02
N GLY A 47 1.25 14.22 5.90
CA GLY A 47 1.17 14.49 7.33
C GLY A 47 -0.03 13.90 8.02
N LYS A 48 -0.80 13.06 7.34
CA LYS A 48 -1.97 12.40 7.89
C LYS A 48 -1.75 10.90 7.97
N THR A 49 -2.46 10.25 8.90
CA THR A 49 -2.42 8.80 9.08
C THR A 49 -3.80 8.22 8.84
N PHE A 50 -3.85 7.20 8.00
CA PHE A 50 -5.09 6.48 7.72
C PHE A 50 -4.89 5.03 8.12
N SER A 51 -5.66 4.57 9.11
CA SER A 51 -5.60 3.18 9.57
C SER A 51 -6.54 2.35 8.71
N LEU A 52 -6.00 1.32 8.07
CA LEU A 52 -6.77 0.47 7.17
C LEU A 52 -6.75 -0.97 7.68
N ALA A 53 -7.92 -1.60 7.64
CA ALA A 53 -8.10 -3.00 8.03
C ALA A 53 -8.51 -3.83 6.82
N GLN A 54 -8.75 -5.12 7.05
CA GLN A 54 -9.12 -6.06 6.00
C GLN A 54 -10.27 -5.52 5.14
N PHE A 55 -10.09 -5.60 3.82
CA PHE A 55 -11.03 -5.16 2.78
C PHE A 55 -11.24 -3.66 2.66
N GLU A 56 -10.49 -2.87 3.41
CA GLU A 56 -10.52 -1.42 3.21
C GLU A 56 -9.50 -1.03 2.15
N ASP A 57 -9.76 0.08 1.48
CA ASP A 57 -8.89 0.57 0.43
C ASP A 57 -8.61 2.06 0.59
N PHE A 58 -7.60 2.53 -0.13
CA PHE A 58 -7.23 3.93 -0.11
C PHE A 58 -6.59 4.30 -1.44
N SER A 59 -7.14 5.32 -2.10
CA SER A 59 -6.60 5.84 -3.37
C SER A 59 -5.65 6.99 -3.07
N PHE A 60 -4.52 7.03 -3.75
CA PHE A 60 -3.57 8.12 -3.58
C PHE A 60 -2.97 8.54 -4.91
N PRO A 61 -2.68 9.86 -5.06
CA PRO A 61 -2.19 10.38 -6.34
C PRO A 61 -0.73 10.04 -6.59
N LYS A 62 -0.35 10.08 -7.85
CA LYS A 62 1.04 9.89 -8.24
C LYS A 62 1.94 10.95 -7.63
N GLU A 63 3.23 10.61 -7.49
CA GLU A 63 4.29 11.54 -7.08
C GLU A 63 4.07 12.17 -5.71
N THR A 64 3.22 11.57 -4.87
CA THR A 64 3.00 12.02 -3.50
C THR A 64 3.74 11.09 -2.55
N VAL A 65 4.56 11.66 -1.66
CA VAL A 65 5.33 10.89 -0.70
C VAL A 65 4.41 10.22 0.30
N HIS A 66 4.60 8.94 0.50
CA HIS A 66 3.82 8.14 1.44
C HIS A 66 4.66 7.02 2.04
N SER A 67 4.19 6.49 3.16
CA SER A 67 4.82 5.34 3.81
C SER A 67 3.74 4.46 4.44
N VAL A 68 4.12 3.24 4.83
CA VAL A 68 3.20 2.27 5.41
C VAL A 68 3.87 1.61 6.61
N GLU A 69 3.11 1.41 7.68
CA GLU A 69 3.55 0.63 8.83
C GLU A 69 2.55 -0.48 9.09
N ALA A 70 3.03 -1.72 9.19
CA ALA A 70 2.17 -2.86 9.49
C ALA A 70 1.82 -2.88 10.98
N ARG A 71 0.55 -2.74 11.31
CA ARG A 71 0.07 -2.83 12.69
C ARG A 71 -0.09 -4.28 13.13
N GLU A 72 -0.31 -5.15 12.17
CA GLU A 72 -0.39 -6.60 12.32
C GLU A 72 0.28 -7.21 11.11
N ASP A 73 0.54 -8.51 11.16
CA ASP A 73 0.95 -9.19 9.95
C ASP A 73 -0.11 -8.92 8.90
N CYS A 74 0.28 -8.37 7.76
CA CYS A 74 -0.69 -7.95 6.78
C CYS A 74 -0.26 -8.29 5.36
N ARG A 75 -1.26 -8.33 4.49
CA ARG A 75 -1.06 -8.48 3.06
C ARG A 75 -1.98 -7.51 2.36
N PHE A 76 -1.43 -6.80 1.38
CA PHE A 76 -2.20 -5.83 0.62
C PHE A 76 -1.77 -5.79 -0.83
N LEU A 77 -2.65 -5.25 -1.67
CA LEU A 77 -2.38 -5.05 -3.08
C LEU A 77 -2.19 -3.58 -3.36
N ILE A 78 -1.28 -3.29 -4.27
CA ILE A 78 -1.18 -1.96 -4.87
C ILE A 78 -1.54 -2.11 -6.34
N ILE A 79 -2.51 -1.35 -6.78
CA ILE A 79 -2.98 -1.35 -8.17
C ILE A 79 -2.66 0.02 -8.74
N ARG A 80 -1.85 0.03 -9.80
CA ARG A 80 -1.44 1.30 -10.41
C ARG A 80 -1.21 1.19 -11.91
#